data_dd382aa923d50acfaf801d13a7146dda
#
_entry.id   dd382aa923d50acfaf801d13a7146dda
#
_cell.length_a   1.000
_cell.length_b   1.000
_cell.length_c   1.000
_cell.angle_alpha   90.00
_cell.angle_beta   90.00
_cell.angle_gamma   90.00
#
_symmetry.space_group_name_H-M   'P 1'
#
loop_
_entity.id
_entity.type
_entity.pdbx_description
1 polymer ?
#
loop_
_entity_poly.entity_id
_entity_poly.type
_entity_poly.pdbx_seq_one_letter_code
_entity_poly.pdbx_strand_id
1 'polypeptide(L)'
;AINMVRKHATSREFKGDVSAEYGSWNKERYVADLQSPLTEDGKIRARIVGGYQNNDSWLDRYNSEKTFFSGIVDADLGDLTTLSAGYEYQRIDVNSPTWGGLPRWNTDGSSNSYDRARSTAPDWAYNDKEINKVFMTLKQRFADTWQATLNATHSEVEFDSKMMYVDAYVNKADGMLVGPYSNYGPGFDYVGGTGWNSGKRKVDALDLFADGSYELFGRQHNLMFGGSYSKQNNRYFSSWANIFPDEIGSFYNFNGNFPQTDWSPQSLAQDDTTHMKSLYAATRVTLADPLHLILGARYTNWRVDTLTYSMEKNHTAPYAGLVLDINDNWSTYASYTSIFQ
;
A
#
# COMPACT_ATOMS: atom_id res chain seq x y z
N ALA A 1 -13.27 -2.43 -3.26
CA ALA A 1 -12.16 -1.71 -3.90
C ALA A 1 -12.10 -0.29 -3.34
N ILE A 2 -10.89 0.24 -3.16
CA ILE A 2 -10.67 1.64 -2.74
C ILE A 2 -10.23 2.41 -3.98
N ASN A 3 -10.96 3.46 -4.35
CA ASN A 3 -10.56 4.36 -5.41
C ASN A 3 -9.89 5.59 -4.78
N MET A 4 -8.65 5.87 -5.17
CA MET A 4 -7.89 7.03 -4.71
C MET A 4 -7.68 7.99 -5.87
N VAL A 5 -8.07 9.25 -5.67
CA VAL A 5 -7.88 10.33 -6.62
C VAL A 5 -6.86 11.31 -6.07
N ARG A 6 -5.85 11.67 -6.88
CA ARG A 6 -4.87 12.69 -6.49
C ARG A 6 -5.53 14.05 -6.36
N LYS A 7 -5.06 14.82 -5.40
CA LYS A 7 -5.39 16.23 -5.30
C LYS A 7 -4.62 17.00 -6.38
N HIS A 8 -5.33 17.74 -7.21
CA HIS A 8 -4.78 18.59 -8.27
C HIS A 8 -4.62 20.05 -7.82
N ALA A 9 -3.80 20.80 -8.55
CA ALA A 9 -3.67 22.24 -8.40
C ALA A 9 -4.78 22.93 -9.23
N THR A 10 -5.91 23.18 -8.59
CA THR A 10 -7.13 23.71 -9.27
C THR A 10 -7.35 25.21 -9.07
N SER A 11 -6.69 25.81 -8.08
CA SER A 11 -6.93 27.23 -7.76
C SER A 11 -6.18 28.15 -8.71
N ARG A 12 -6.88 29.20 -9.16
CA ARG A 12 -6.30 30.34 -9.91
C ARG A 12 -5.86 31.48 -9.01
N GLU A 13 -5.96 31.31 -7.71
CA GLU A 13 -5.49 32.24 -6.68
C GLU A 13 -4.66 31.48 -5.67
N PHE A 14 -3.80 32.16 -4.93
CA PHE A 14 -3.12 31.55 -3.81
C PHE A 14 -4.13 31.07 -2.77
N LYS A 15 -4.05 29.80 -2.39
CA LYS A 15 -4.82 29.20 -1.29
C LYS A 15 -3.91 28.33 -0.44
N GLY A 16 -4.18 28.32 0.85
CA GLY A 16 -3.43 27.47 1.77
C GLY A 16 -4.23 27.11 2.98
N ASP A 17 -4.02 25.88 3.42
CA ASP A 17 -4.52 25.32 4.66
C ASP A 17 -3.34 24.84 5.50
N VAL A 18 -3.36 25.14 6.79
CA VAL A 18 -2.42 24.58 7.76
C VAL A 18 -3.24 23.96 8.88
N SER A 19 -2.96 22.73 9.22
CA SER A 19 -3.60 22.03 10.33
C SER A 19 -2.60 21.49 11.32
N ALA A 20 -2.96 21.54 12.59
CA ALA A 20 -2.27 20.91 13.69
C ALA A 20 -3.26 20.06 14.47
N GLU A 21 -2.87 18.83 14.79
CA GLU A 21 -3.68 17.87 15.53
C GLU A 21 -2.86 17.33 16.69
N TYR A 22 -3.49 17.24 17.86
CA TYR A 22 -2.95 16.55 19.02
C TYR A 22 -3.99 15.54 19.52
N GLY A 23 -3.57 14.33 19.87
CA GLY A 23 -4.48 13.24 20.23
C GLY A 23 -3.91 12.28 21.26
N SER A 24 -4.65 11.21 21.53
CA SER A 24 -4.23 10.15 22.43
C SER A 24 -2.91 9.51 21.97
N TRP A 25 -2.16 8.95 22.93
CA TRP A 25 -0.84 8.36 22.70
C TRP A 25 0.16 9.33 22.07
N ASN A 26 0.22 10.55 22.61
CA ASN A 26 1.14 11.60 22.19
C ASN A 26 1.09 11.87 20.67
N LYS A 27 -0.09 11.65 20.06
CA LYS A 27 -0.25 11.88 18.62
C LYS A 27 -0.12 13.37 18.34
N GLU A 28 0.86 13.70 17.53
CA GLU A 28 1.07 15.02 16.94
C GLU A 28 1.06 14.92 15.43
N ARG A 29 0.31 15.80 14.76
CA ARG A 29 0.26 15.84 13.31
C ARG A 29 0.17 17.28 12.82
N TYR A 30 1.04 17.63 11.90
CA TYR A 30 1.10 18.94 11.27
C TYR A 30 1.04 18.76 9.75
N VAL A 31 0.18 19.51 9.08
CA VAL A 31 0.03 19.47 7.61
C VAL A 31 -0.11 20.87 7.08
N ALA A 32 0.63 21.17 6.01
CA ALA A 32 0.44 22.34 5.17
C ALA A 32 0.05 21.91 3.76
N ASP A 33 -0.96 22.53 3.18
CA ASP A 33 -1.49 22.29 1.85
C ASP A 33 -1.63 23.63 1.13
N LEU A 34 -0.73 23.92 0.21
CA LEU A 34 -0.61 25.22 -0.45
C LEU A 34 -0.79 25.04 -1.96
N GLN A 35 -1.53 25.93 -2.60
CA GLN A 35 -1.66 25.97 -4.04
C GLN A 35 -1.65 27.40 -4.57
N SER A 36 -1.10 27.56 -5.76
CA SER A 36 -0.95 28.87 -6.42
C SER A 36 -0.90 28.72 -7.93
N PRO A 37 -1.46 29.66 -8.70
CA PRO A 37 -1.08 29.81 -10.08
C PRO A 37 0.39 30.19 -10.18
N LEU A 38 1.06 29.65 -11.21
CA LEU A 38 2.45 30.00 -11.56
C LEU A 38 2.51 30.99 -12.73
N THR A 39 1.39 31.16 -13.45
CA THR A 39 1.23 32.13 -14.55
C THR A 39 0.06 33.08 -14.26
N GLU A 40 0.12 34.29 -14.81
CA GLU A 40 -0.91 35.32 -14.62
C GLU A 40 -2.29 34.88 -15.13
N ASP A 41 -2.33 34.10 -16.22
CA ASP A 41 -3.57 33.57 -16.80
C ASP A 41 -4.11 32.33 -16.04
N GLY A 42 -3.37 31.84 -15.04
CA GLY A 42 -3.71 30.69 -14.22
C GLY A 42 -3.72 29.36 -14.98
N LYS A 43 -3.08 29.28 -16.15
CA LYS A 43 -3.00 28.04 -16.92
C LYS A 43 -2.00 27.05 -16.35
N ILE A 44 -0.96 27.53 -15.71
CA ILE A 44 0.00 26.68 -14.99
C ILE A 44 -0.20 26.92 -13.50
N ARG A 45 -0.46 25.85 -12.76
CA ARG A 45 -0.77 25.88 -11.33
C ARG A 45 0.05 24.84 -10.61
N ALA A 46 0.46 25.15 -9.38
CA ALA A 46 1.16 24.21 -8.52
C ALA A 46 0.41 24.01 -7.20
N ARG A 47 0.54 22.81 -6.66
CA ARG A 47 0.10 22.46 -5.30
C ARG A 47 1.20 21.70 -4.60
N ILE A 48 1.44 22.04 -3.35
CA ILE A 48 2.41 21.40 -2.48
C ILE A 48 1.68 21.00 -1.21
N VAL A 49 1.82 19.75 -0.81
CA VAL A 49 1.32 19.24 0.47
C VAL A 49 2.50 18.64 1.22
N GLY A 50 2.72 19.08 2.44
CA GLY A 50 3.74 18.52 3.31
C GLY A 50 3.20 18.27 4.69
N GLY A 51 3.72 17.26 5.38
CA GLY A 51 3.28 17.01 6.74
C GLY A 51 4.20 16.08 7.50
N TYR A 52 4.03 16.14 8.80
CA TYR A 52 4.71 15.34 9.79
C TYR A 52 3.68 14.77 10.77
N GLN A 53 3.86 13.55 11.19
CA GLN A 53 3.08 12.91 12.24
C GLN A 53 4.01 12.08 13.11
N ASN A 54 3.86 12.21 14.43
CA ASN A 54 4.46 11.30 15.40
C ASN A 54 3.37 10.80 16.34
N ASN A 55 3.39 9.53 16.69
CA ASN A 55 2.48 8.96 17.67
C ASN A 55 3.04 7.68 18.30
N ASP A 56 2.73 7.52 19.58
CA ASP A 56 2.86 6.26 20.29
C ASP A 56 1.65 5.37 19.98
N SER A 57 1.54 4.24 20.67
CA SER A 57 0.44 3.29 20.61
C SER A 57 0.03 2.86 22.01
N TRP A 58 -1.04 2.09 22.10
CA TRP A 58 -1.39 1.34 23.30
C TRP A 58 -0.38 0.22 23.64
N LEU A 59 0.51 -0.13 22.70
CA LEU A 59 1.60 -1.08 22.93
C LEU A 59 2.81 -0.38 23.58
N ASP A 60 3.40 -1.04 24.56
CA ASP A 60 4.64 -0.58 25.20
C ASP A 60 5.76 -0.39 24.16
N ARG A 61 6.49 0.72 24.28
CA ARG A 61 7.67 1.07 23.49
C ARG A 61 7.41 1.38 22.00
N TYR A 62 6.21 1.12 21.51
CA TYR A 62 5.88 1.41 20.12
C TYR A 62 5.81 2.91 19.87
N ASN A 63 6.51 3.37 18.84
CA ASN A 63 6.39 4.73 18.31
C ASN A 63 6.41 4.69 16.79
N SER A 64 5.64 5.56 16.14
CA SER A 64 5.64 5.71 14.69
C SER A 64 5.79 7.17 14.30
N GLU A 65 6.81 7.47 13.51
CA GLU A 65 7.05 8.75 12.89
C GLU A 65 6.80 8.69 11.39
N LYS A 66 6.13 9.69 10.84
CA LYS A 66 5.82 9.78 9.43
C LYS A 66 6.06 11.19 8.90
N THR A 67 6.89 11.30 7.89
CA THR A 67 7.06 12.52 7.10
C THR A 67 6.56 12.26 5.68
N PHE A 68 5.84 13.22 5.11
CA PHE A 68 5.40 13.13 3.72
C PHE A 68 5.44 14.47 3.01
N PHE A 69 5.65 14.40 1.71
CA PHE A 69 5.64 15.53 0.80
C PHE A 69 5.01 15.11 -0.52
N SER A 70 4.19 15.99 -1.11
CA SER A 70 3.64 15.84 -2.45
C SER A 70 3.66 17.17 -3.16
N GLY A 71 4.21 17.21 -4.36
CA GLY A 71 4.18 18.36 -5.25
C GLY A 71 3.57 17.97 -6.59
N ILE A 72 2.67 18.78 -7.11
CA ILE A 72 2.07 18.61 -8.43
C ILE A 72 2.01 19.95 -9.17
N VAL A 73 2.28 19.89 -10.46
CA VAL A 73 2.03 20.98 -11.40
C VAL A 73 0.99 20.52 -12.40
N ASP A 74 -0.06 21.31 -12.56
CA ASP A 74 -1.12 21.15 -13.57
C ASP A 74 -0.98 22.28 -14.59
N ALA A 75 -0.90 21.94 -15.87
CA ALA A 75 -0.74 22.87 -16.98
C ALA A 75 -1.83 22.65 -18.05
N ASP A 76 -2.61 23.69 -18.34
CA ASP A 76 -3.54 23.73 -19.46
C ASP A 76 -2.78 24.15 -20.72
N LEU A 77 -2.40 23.18 -21.56
CA LEU A 77 -1.63 23.37 -22.81
C LEU A 77 -2.59 23.71 -23.98
N GLY A 78 -3.46 24.70 -23.78
CA GLY A 78 -4.56 25.04 -24.66
C GLY A 78 -5.90 24.55 -24.14
N ASP A 79 -6.95 24.62 -24.96
CA ASP A 79 -8.32 24.32 -24.52
C ASP A 79 -8.65 22.83 -24.45
N LEU A 80 -7.82 21.99 -25.06
CA LEU A 80 -8.10 20.57 -25.22
C LEU A 80 -7.09 19.65 -24.50
N THR A 81 -5.98 20.22 -24.01
CA THR A 81 -4.85 19.44 -23.48
C THR A 81 -4.53 19.87 -22.05
N THR A 82 -4.53 18.93 -21.11
CA THR A 82 -4.05 19.16 -19.74
C THR A 82 -2.93 18.20 -19.43
N LEU A 83 -1.83 18.72 -18.92
CA LEU A 83 -0.68 17.95 -18.41
C LEU A 83 -0.58 18.15 -16.90
N SER A 84 -0.50 17.06 -16.18
CA SER A 84 -0.21 17.02 -14.75
C SER A 84 1.06 16.23 -14.53
N ALA A 85 2.00 16.75 -13.74
CA ALA A 85 3.20 16.02 -13.35
C ALA A 85 3.53 16.30 -11.88
N GLY A 86 4.07 15.32 -11.18
CA GLY A 86 4.36 15.51 -9.77
C GLY A 86 5.24 14.43 -9.16
N TYR A 87 5.59 14.70 -7.91
CA TYR A 87 6.41 13.86 -7.08
C TYR A 87 5.78 13.68 -5.70
N GLU A 88 5.84 12.47 -5.19
CA GLU A 88 5.40 12.10 -3.85
C GLU A 88 6.56 11.43 -3.10
N TYR A 89 6.81 11.89 -1.88
CA TYR A 89 7.76 11.33 -0.94
C TYR A 89 7.05 10.97 0.36
N GLN A 90 7.39 9.81 0.93
CA GLN A 90 6.93 9.44 2.25
C GLN A 90 8.01 8.62 2.95
N ARG A 91 8.31 8.98 4.20
CA ARG A 91 9.13 8.20 5.11
C ARG A 91 8.30 7.81 6.33
N ILE A 92 8.39 6.55 6.73
CA ILE A 92 7.73 5.98 7.90
C ILE A 92 8.79 5.25 8.68
N ASP A 93 9.08 5.73 9.88
CA ASP A 93 10.00 5.10 10.83
C ASP A 93 9.15 4.54 11.98
N VAL A 94 9.29 3.25 12.27
CA VAL A 94 8.54 2.58 13.34
C VAL A 94 9.52 1.94 14.30
N ASN A 95 9.49 2.38 15.54
CA ASN A 95 10.29 1.84 16.63
C ASN A 95 9.50 0.79 17.41
N SER A 96 10.19 -0.26 17.83
CA SER A 96 9.65 -1.40 18.60
C SER A 96 8.35 -1.97 18.04
N PRO A 97 8.23 -2.23 16.70
CA PRO A 97 7.09 -2.89 16.13
C PRO A 97 7.04 -4.35 16.61
N THR A 98 5.85 -4.85 16.91
CA THR A 98 5.67 -6.27 17.18
C THR A 98 5.69 -7.09 15.89
N TRP A 99 6.35 -8.24 15.94
CA TRP A 99 6.29 -9.25 14.91
C TRP A 99 5.82 -10.58 15.51
N GLY A 100 4.55 -10.90 15.32
CA GLY A 100 3.89 -12.01 16.00
C GLY A 100 3.19 -11.57 17.29
N GLY A 101 2.66 -12.55 18.00
CA GLY A 101 1.87 -12.38 19.21
C GLY A 101 2.60 -12.73 20.50
N LEU A 102 1.91 -12.56 21.61
CA LEU A 102 2.36 -13.03 22.92
C LEU A 102 2.13 -14.54 23.06
N PRO A 103 3.01 -15.28 23.74
CA PRO A 103 2.84 -16.72 24.01
C PRO A 103 1.54 -17.00 24.77
N ARG A 104 0.55 -17.55 24.09
CA ARG A 104 -0.80 -17.74 24.64
C ARG A 104 -0.89 -18.87 25.67
N TRP A 105 -0.06 -19.89 25.53
CA TRP A 105 -0.21 -21.13 26.27
C TRP A 105 0.95 -21.40 27.21
N ASN A 106 0.63 -21.92 28.38
CA ASN A 106 1.61 -22.51 29.28
C ASN A 106 1.93 -23.96 28.88
N THR A 107 3.02 -24.48 29.37
CA THR A 107 3.43 -25.90 29.16
C THR A 107 2.44 -26.90 29.73
N ASP A 108 1.61 -26.52 30.70
CA ASP A 108 0.55 -27.35 31.30
C ASP A 108 -0.79 -27.28 30.51
N GLY A 109 -0.81 -26.57 29.39
CA GLY A 109 -2.02 -26.39 28.56
C GLY A 109 -2.96 -25.28 29.04
N SER A 110 -2.69 -24.61 30.15
CA SER A 110 -3.46 -23.44 30.58
C SER A 110 -3.11 -22.21 29.75
N SER A 111 -4.06 -21.26 29.64
CA SER A 111 -3.84 -20.02 28.89
C SER A 111 -3.17 -18.96 29.76
N ASN A 112 -2.30 -18.14 29.11
CA ASN A 112 -1.76 -16.93 29.68
C ASN A 112 -2.69 -15.74 29.47
N SER A 113 -2.65 -14.80 30.40
CA SER A 113 -3.25 -13.48 30.29
C SER A 113 -2.17 -12.43 30.51
N TYR A 114 -2.13 -11.46 29.60
CA TYR A 114 -1.16 -10.36 29.65
C TYR A 114 -1.87 -9.02 29.71
N ASP A 115 -1.16 -8.02 30.25
CA ASP A 115 -1.61 -6.65 30.09
C ASP A 115 -1.74 -6.31 28.58
N ARG A 116 -2.74 -5.49 28.28
CA ARG A 116 -3.02 -5.09 26.90
C ARG A 116 -1.83 -4.38 26.24
N ALA A 117 -1.07 -3.63 27.00
CA ALA A 117 0.08 -2.89 26.53
C ALA A 117 1.31 -3.76 26.25
N ARG A 118 1.32 -5.00 26.76
CA ARG A 118 2.46 -5.91 26.65
C ARG A 118 2.91 -6.11 25.22
N SER A 119 4.20 -5.92 24.96
CA SER A 119 4.83 -6.09 23.66
C SER A 119 5.95 -7.12 23.70
N THR A 120 6.10 -7.93 22.64
CA THR A 120 7.23 -8.82 22.40
C THR A 120 8.40 -8.11 21.70
N ALA A 121 8.23 -6.88 21.26
CA ALA A 121 9.28 -6.16 20.54
C ALA A 121 10.43 -5.78 21.47
N PRO A 122 11.69 -6.03 21.11
CA PRO A 122 12.84 -5.47 21.81
C PRO A 122 13.02 -3.97 21.51
N ASP A 123 13.77 -3.28 22.36
CA ASP A 123 14.01 -1.85 22.25
C ASP A 123 14.72 -1.44 20.95
N TRP A 124 15.53 -2.34 20.39
CA TRP A 124 16.26 -2.12 19.14
C TRP A 124 15.45 -2.44 17.88
N ALA A 125 14.23 -2.98 18.01
CA ALA A 125 13.41 -3.34 16.85
C ALA A 125 12.93 -2.10 16.10
N TYR A 126 12.99 -2.17 14.79
CA TYR A 126 12.46 -1.12 13.91
C TYR A 126 11.94 -1.68 12.59
N ASN A 127 11.10 -0.88 11.90
CA ASN A 127 10.61 -1.18 10.56
C ASN A 127 10.42 0.13 9.80
N ASP A 128 11.43 0.50 9.03
CA ASP A 128 11.51 1.76 8.32
C ASP A 128 11.17 1.58 6.85
N LYS A 129 10.48 2.57 6.27
CA LYS A 129 10.10 2.57 4.87
C LYS A 129 10.26 3.96 4.28
N GLU A 130 10.83 4.01 3.08
CA GLU A 130 10.89 5.20 2.26
C GLU A 130 10.20 4.94 0.92
N ILE A 131 9.35 5.87 0.50
CA ILE A 131 8.56 5.78 -0.72
C ILE A 131 8.83 7.04 -1.55
N ASN A 132 9.32 6.83 -2.75
CA ASN A 132 9.53 7.85 -3.77
C ASN A 132 8.64 7.53 -4.98
N LYS A 133 7.88 8.51 -5.49
CA LYS A 133 7.03 8.32 -6.64
C LYS A 133 7.03 9.56 -7.54
N VAL A 134 7.30 9.36 -8.81
CA VAL A 134 7.11 10.34 -9.87
C VAL A 134 5.92 9.90 -10.72
N PHE A 135 5.09 10.84 -11.11
CA PHE A 135 3.94 10.55 -11.96
C PHE A 135 3.68 11.66 -12.98
N MET A 136 3.02 11.28 -14.05
CA MET A 136 2.55 12.17 -15.11
C MET A 136 1.17 11.70 -15.58
N THR A 137 0.28 12.64 -15.85
CA THR A 137 -1.00 12.41 -16.51
C THR A 137 -1.16 13.43 -17.65
N LEU A 138 -1.37 12.94 -18.86
CA LEU A 138 -1.72 13.75 -20.02
C LEU A 138 -3.16 13.43 -20.41
N LYS A 139 -4.02 14.45 -20.46
CA LYS A 139 -5.38 14.35 -20.95
C LYS A 139 -5.54 15.17 -22.22
N GLN A 140 -6.08 14.57 -23.25
CA GLN A 140 -6.32 15.18 -24.55
C GLN A 140 -7.77 14.97 -24.97
N ARG A 141 -8.56 16.03 -25.06
CA ARG A 141 -9.85 15.99 -25.75
C ARG A 141 -9.61 16.06 -27.26
N PHE A 142 -10.25 15.19 -28.02
CA PHE A 142 -10.11 15.13 -29.48
C PHE A 142 -11.45 15.18 -30.21
N ALA A 143 -12.56 15.14 -29.46
CA ALA A 143 -13.91 15.42 -29.93
C ALA A 143 -14.76 15.96 -28.77
N ASP A 144 -15.98 16.40 -29.02
CA ASP A 144 -16.84 17.07 -28.04
C ASP A 144 -17.06 16.22 -26.78
N THR A 145 -17.17 14.90 -26.95
CA THR A 145 -17.47 13.96 -25.86
C THR A 145 -16.33 12.96 -25.59
N TRP A 146 -15.22 13.03 -26.35
CA TRP A 146 -14.15 12.05 -26.27
C TRP A 146 -12.84 12.65 -25.76
N GLN A 147 -12.21 11.95 -24.83
CA GLN A 147 -10.87 12.25 -24.39
C GLN A 147 -9.99 10.99 -24.33
N ALA A 148 -8.70 11.18 -24.52
CA ALA A 148 -7.67 10.19 -24.23
C ALA A 148 -6.90 10.61 -22.97
N THR A 149 -6.57 9.64 -22.13
CA THR A 149 -5.77 9.85 -20.92
C THR A 149 -4.58 8.90 -20.95
N LEU A 150 -3.39 9.45 -20.78
CA LEU A 150 -2.15 8.71 -20.57
C LEU A 150 -1.67 8.94 -19.14
N ASN A 151 -1.51 7.87 -18.37
CA ASN A 151 -0.90 7.90 -17.04
C ASN A 151 0.44 7.17 -17.08
N ALA A 152 1.48 7.78 -16.53
CA ALA A 152 2.77 7.17 -16.31
C ALA A 152 3.17 7.33 -14.84
N THR A 153 3.71 6.28 -14.24
CA THR A 153 4.16 6.29 -12.84
C THR A 153 5.44 5.49 -12.70
N HIS A 154 6.41 6.06 -12.00
CA HIS A 154 7.55 5.35 -11.45
C HIS A 154 7.51 5.46 -9.94
N SER A 155 7.60 4.32 -9.24
CA SER A 155 7.59 4.28 -7.77
C SER A 155 8.72 3.39 -7.28
N GLU A 156 9.43 3.87 -6.26
CA GLU A 156 10.45 3.11 -5.54
C GLU A 156 10.10 3.09 -4.06
N VAL A 157 10.09 1.89 -3.48
CA VAL A 157 9.90 1.67 -2.04
C VAL A 157 11.13 0.96 -1.52
N GLU A 158 11.84 1.61 -0.60
CA GLU A 158 12.91 1.00 0.17
C GLU A 158 12.40 0.67 1.57
N PHE A 159 12.89 -0.43 2.13
CA PHE A 159 12.62 -0.78 3.51
C PHE A 159 13.85 -1.39 4.17
N ASP A 160 13.96 -1.16 5.45
CA ASP A 160 14.91 -1.83 6.35
C ASP A 160 14.21 -2.11 7.66
N SER A 161 14.38 -3.32 8.19
CA SER A 161 13.72 -3.74 9.42
C SER A 161 14.56 -4.73 10.20
N LYS A 162 14.61 -4.55 11.52
CA LYS A 162 15.09 -5.53 12.48
C LYS A 162 13.99 -5.84 13.45
N MET A 163 13.56 -7.08 13.50
CA MET A 163 12.41 -7.49 14.31
C MET A 163 12.67 -8.83 15.01
N MET A 164 11.89 -9.06 16.04
CA MET A 164 11.88 -10.30 16.83
C MET A 164 10.46 -10.85 16.91
N TYR A 165 10.32 -12.17 16.82
CA TYR A 165 9.08 -12.87 17.16
C TYR A 165 9.34 -13.94 18.22
N VAL A 166 8.32 -14.23 19.00
CA VAL A 166 8.31 -15.32 20.00
C VAL A 166 7.30 -16.36 19.56
N ASP A 167 7.73 -17.62 19.50
CA ASP A 167 6.90 -18.80 19.22
C ASP A 167 7.22 -19.87 20.25
N ALA A 168 6.51 -19.84 21.37
CA ALA A 168 6.83 -20.67 22.54
C ALA A 168 5.61 -20.89 23.45
N TYR A 169 5.74 -21.86 24.33
CA TYR A 169 4.97 -22.02 25.55
C TYR A 169 5.69 -21.36 26.73
N VAL A 170 4.98 -21.01 27.76
CA VAL A 170 5.56 -20.45 29.00
C VAL A 170 5.51 -21.53 30.09
N ASN A 171 6.65 -21.79 30.71
CA ASN A 171 6.66 -22.58 31.96
C ASN A 171 6.09 -21.72 33.10
N LYS A 172 4.96 -22.12 33.64
CA LYS A 172 4.21 -21.34 34.62
C LYS A 172 4.95 -21.17 35.95
N ALA A 173 5.88 -22.07 36.27
CA ALA A 173 6.59 -22.05 37.55
C ALA A 173 7.66 -20.94 37.60
N ASP A 174 8.33 -20.67 36.50
CA ASP A 174 9.50 -19.76 36.44
C ASP A 174 9.39 -18.71 35.33
N GLY A 175 8.41 -18.86 34.42
CA GLY A 175 8.26 -17.97 33.26
C GLY A 175 9.22 -18.23 32.12
N MET A 176 10.03 -19.28 32.18
CA MET A 176 10.92 -19.65 31.08
C MET A 176 10.12 -20.05 29.84
N LEU A 177 10.63 -19.68 28.68
CA LEU A 177 10.02 -20.09 27.41
C LEU A 177 10.45 -21.50 27.04
N VAL A 178 9.52 -22.26 26.46
CA VAL A 178 9.75 -23.62 25.96
C VAL A 178 9.33 -23.65 24.49
N GLY A 179 10.27 -23.94 23.61
CA GLY A 179 10.03 -23.99 22.17
C GLY A 179 9.06 -25.10 21.76
N PRO A 180 8.24 -24.91 20.74
CA PRO A 180 7.25 -25.91 20.30
C PRO A 180 7.92 -27.17 19.74
N TYR A 181 9.20 -27.11 19.38
CA TYR A 181 9.98 -28.21 18.79
C TYR A 181 11.01 -28.81 19.74
N SER A 182 11.03 -28.40 21.00
CA SER A 182 12.04 -28.87 22.00
C SER A 182 12.10 -30.39 22.15
N ASN A 183 11.03 -31.11 21.84
CA ASN A 183 10.98 -32.58 21.89
C ASN A 183 11.75 -33.28 20.75
N TYR A 184 12.19 -32.57 19.72
CA TYR A 184 12.93 -33.14 18.58
C TYR A 184 14.41 -33.29 18.83
N GLY A 185 14.93 -32.78 19.94
CA GLY A 185 16.32 -32.94 20.37
C GLY A 185 17.10 -31.63 20.43
N PRO A 186 18.42 -31.71 20.73
CA PRO A 186 19.27 -30.54 20.86
C PRO A 186 19.27 -29.67 19.59
N GLY A 187 19.14 -28.32 19.74
CA GLY A 187 19.12 -27.37 18.66
C GLY A 187 17.72 -27.09 18.09
N PHE A 188 16.68 -27.82 18.54
CA PHE A 188 15.29 -27.54 18.22
C PHE A 188 14.52 -26.87 19.36
N ASP A 189 15.20 -26.44 20.38
CA ASP A 189 14.64 -25.80 21.57
C ASP A 189 14.51 -24.28 21.46
N TYR A 190 14.65 -23.70 20.23
CA TYR A 190 14.47 -22.29 20.00
C TYR A 190 13.03 -21.85 20.31
N VAL A 191 12.89 -20.65 20.83
CA VAL A 191 11.64 -20.04 21.33
C VAL A 191 11.17 -18.86 20.50
N GLY A 192 11.82 -18.64 19.39
CA GLY A 192 11.53 -17.54 18.48
C GLY A 192 12.68 -17.27 17.52
N GLY A 193 12.67 -16.11 16.93
CA GLY A 193 13.73 -15.69 16.02
C GLY A 193 13.81 -14.18 15.86
N THR A 194 14.97 -13.74 15.39
CA THR A 194 15.21 -12.37 14.97
C THR A 194 15.47 -12.34 13.47
N GLY A 195 14.99 -11.30 12.81
CA GLY A 195 15.20 -11.08 11.39
C GLY A 195 15.69 -9.67 11.11
N TRP A 196 16.74 -9.57 10.32
CA TRP A 196 17.17 -8.34 9.68
C TRP A 196 16.86 -8.43 8.19
N ASN A 197 15.94 -7.58 7.73
CA ASN A 197 15.39 -7.62 6.39
C ASN A 197 15.51 -6.25 5.74
N SER A 198 16.04 -6.21 4.53
CA SER A 198 16.10 -4.98 3.75
C SER A 198 15.79 -5.25 2.30
N GLY A 199 15.35 -4.23 1.58
CA GLY A 199 15.09 -4.41 0.16
C GLY A 199 14.51 -3.19 -0.52
N LYS A 200 14.31 -3.38 -1.82
CA LYS A 200 13.80 -2.35 -2.72
C LYS A 200 12.77 -2.94 -3.67
N ARG A 201 11.63 -2.25 -3.77
CA ARG A 201 10.61 -2.51 -4.78
C ARG A 201 10.53 -1.33 -5.74
N LYS A 202 10.68 -1.61 -7.03
CA LYS A 202 10.50 -0.63 -8.11
C LYS A 202 9.28 -1.00 -8.93
N VAL A 203 8.46 -0.02 -9.27
CA VAL A 203 7.27 -0.20 -10.11
C VAL A 203 7.26 0.87 -11.20
N ASP A 204 7.27 0.44 -12.45
CA ASP A 204 6.98 1.26 -13.61
C ASP A 204 5.61 0.90 -14.14
N ALA A 205 4.73 1.88 -14.33
CA ALA A 205 3.38 1.66 -14.85
C ALA A 205 3.01 2.68 -15.89
N LEU A 206 2.37 2.21 -16.96
CA LEU A 206 1.80 3.00 -18.03
C LEU A 206 0.37 2.56 -18.27
N ASP A 207 -0.56 3.50 -18.39
CA ASP A 207 -1.95 3.24 -18.71
C ASP A 207 -2.44 4.27 -19.72
N LEU A 208 -2.96 3.82 -20.86
CA LEU A 208 -3.53 4.65 -21.92
C LEU A 208 -4.95 4.20 -22.18
N PHE A 209 -5.89 5.11 -22.04
CA PHE A 209 -7.27 4.84 -22.37
C PHE A 209 -7.97 6.03 -23.01
N ALA A 210 -9.06 5.73 -23.73
CA ALA A 210 -9.98 6.71 -24.23
C ALA A 210 -11.36 6.45 -23.64
N ASP A 211 -12.05 7.52 -23.28
CA ASP A 211 -13.43 7.49 -22.80
C ASP A 211 -14.25 8.58 -23.47
N GLY A 212 -15.53 8.28 -23.65
CA GLY A 212 -16.44 9.21 -24.28
C GLY A 212 -17.86 8.69 -24.40
N SER A 213 -18.71 9.48 -25.02
CA SER A 213 -20.08 9.09 -25.30
C SER A 213 -20.34 8.95 -26.80
N TYR A 214 -21.30 8.09 -27.14
CA TYR A 214 -21.78 7.85 -28.50
C TYR A 214 -23.29 7.73 -28.51
N GLU A 215 -23.92 8.04 -29.64
CA GLU A 215 -25.35 7.87 -29.83
C GLU A 215 -25.64 6.58 -30.58
N LEU A 216 -26.62 5.84 -30.08
CA LEU A 216 -27.13 4.64 -30.73
C LEU A 216 -28.62 4.48 -30.38
N PHE A 217 -29.47 4.21 -31.37
CA PHE A 217 -30.92 4.08 -31.22
C PHE A 217 -31.60 5.29 -30.53
N GLY A 218 -31.11 6.52 -30.82
CA GLY A 218 -31.65 7.77 -30.27
C GLY A 218 -31.32 7.96 -28.76
N ARG A 219 -30.37 7.24 -28.21
CA ARG A 219 -29.93 7.35 -26.82
C ARG A 219 -28.41 7.50 -26.73
N GLN A 220 -27.98 8.22 -25.73
CA GLN A 220 -26.58 8.41 -25.42
C GLN A 220 -26.06 7.25 -24.56
N HIS A 221 -24.91 6.73 -24.92
CA HIS A 221 -24.19 5.65 -24.26
C HIS A 221 -22.76 6.09 -23.96
N ASN A 222 -22.10 5.45 -23.00
CA ASN A 222 -20.70 5.71 -22.67
C ASN A 222 -19.84 4.51 -23.06
N LEU A 223 -18.64 4.77 -23.53
CA LEU A 223 -17.64 3.76 -23.85
C LEU A 223 -16.28 4.18 -23.30
N MET A 224 -15.57 3.24 -22.71
CA MET A 224 -14.18 3.37 -22.33
C MET A 224 -13.41 2.15 -22.85
N PHE A 225 -12.22 2.37 -23.38
CA PHE A 225 -11.31 1.28 -23.78
C PHE A 225 -9.87 1.74 -23.60
N GLY A 226 -8.99 0.78 -23.32
CA GLY A 226 -7.59 1.12 -23.08
C GLY A 226 -6.70 -0.09 -22.89
N GLY A 227 -5.44 0.20 -22.58
CA GLY A 227 -4.44 -0.80 -22.27
C GLY A 227 -3.47 -0.30 -21.21
N SER A 228 -2.97 -1.23 -20.40
CA SER A 228 -2.00 -0.92 -19.37
C SER A 228 -0.81 -1.89 -19.42
N TYR A 229 0.33 -1.38 -18.99
CA TYR A 229 1.55 -2.13 -18.76
C TYR A 229 2.11 -1.78 -17.41
N SER A 230 2.54 -2.78 -16.65
CA SER A 230 3.36 -2.54 -15.46
C SER A 230 4.49 -3.55 -15.36
N LYS A 231 5.63 -3.08 -14.84
CA LYS A 231 6.78 -3.88 -14.45
C LYS A 231 7.07 -3.59 -12.99
N GLN A 232 7.13 -4.64 -12.18
CA GLN A 232 7.53 -4.57 -10.78
C GLN A 232 8.77 -5.42 -10.58
N ASN A 233 9.81 -4.87 -9.97
CA ASN A 233 10.97 -5.60 -9.49
C ASN A 233 11.03 -5.53 -7.98
N ASN A 234 11.12 -6.69 -7.32
CA ASN A 234 11.34 -6.81 -5.88
C ASN A 234 12.70 -7.43 -5.65
N ARG A 235 13.59 -6.72 -4.99
CA ARG A 235 14.87 -7.24 -4.55
C ARG A 235 14.96 -7.15 -3.04
N TYR A 236 15.14 -8.30 -2.40
CA TYR A 236 15.02 -8.46 -0.97
C TYR A 236 16.19 -9.27 -0.41
N PHE A 237 16.73 -8.80 0.71
CA PHE A 237 17.82 -9.42 1.44
C PHE A 237 17.38 -9.74 2.85
N SER A 238 17.88 -10.83 3.41
CA SER A 238 17.58 -11.23 4.79
C SER A 238 18.76 -11.87 5.50
N SER A 239 18.75 -11.74 6.81
CA SER A 239 19.56 -12.51 7.75
C SER A 239 18.68 -12.90 8.93
N TRP A 240 18.84 -14.12 9.42
CA TRP A 240 18.00 -14.72 10.45
C TRP A 240 18.85 -15.35 11.53
N ALA A 241 18.36 -15.29 12.78
CA ALA A 241 18.91 -16.04 13.89
C ALA A 241 17.79 -16.59 14.77
N ASN A 242 17.96 -17.80 15.27
CA ASN A 242 17.09 -18.38 16.29
C ASN A 242 17.39 -17.75 17.65
N ILE A 243 16.38 -17.73 18.51
CA ILE A 243 16.48 -17.30 19.91
C ILE A 243 16.28 -18.53 20.80
N PHE A 244 17.16 -18.70 21.78
CA PHE A 244 17.06 -19.77 22.74
C PHE A 244 16.52 -19.29 24.10
N PRO A 245 15.93 -20.20 24.93
CA PRO A 245 15.25 -19.80 26.18
C PRO A 245 16.09 -18.95 27.12
N ASP A 246 17.37 -19.29 27.28
CA ASP A 246 18.28 -18.62 28.20
C ASP A 246 18.60 -17.18 27.79
N GLU A 247 18.46 -16.83 26.50
CA GLU A 247 18.72 -15.49 26.00
C GLU A 247 17.62 -14.51 26.41
N ILE A 248 16.36 -14.98 26.57
CA ILE A 248 15.22 -14.17 27.04
C ILE A 248 15.11 -14.23 28.57
N GLY A 249 15.44 -15.36 29.17
CA GLY A 249 15.18 -15.63 30.57
C GLY A 249 13.68 -15.75 30.87
N SER A 250 13.25 -15.35 32.08
CA SER A 250 11.83 -15.39 32.41
C SER A 250 11.03 -14.37 31.60
N PHE A 251 10.10 -14.87 30.81
CA PHE A 251 9.22 -14.01 29.99
C PHE A 251 8.34 -13.10 30.83
N TYR A 252 8.05 -13.45 32.08
CA TYR A 252 7.30 -12.58 32.98
C TYR A 252 8.01 -11.24 33.26
N ASN A 253 9.33 -11.24 33.21
CA ASN A 253 10.17 -10.07 33.43
C ASN A 253 10.63 -9.37 32.13
N PHE A 254 10.26 -9.91 30.97
CA PHE A 254 10.63 -9.33 29.68
C PHE A 254 9.99 -7.94 29.52
N ASN A 255 10.80 -6.94 29.27
CA ASN A 255 10.42 -5.52 29.15
C ASN A 255 10.98 -4.86 27.88
N GLY A 256 11.44 -5.65 26.89
CA GLY A 256 12.09 -5.16 25.68
C GLY A 256 13.63 -5.14 25.75
N ASN A 257 14.20 -5.33 26.91
CA ASN A 257 15.66 -5.39 27.09
C ASN A 257 16.19 -6.77 26.65
N PHE A 258 16.26 -6.97 25.34
CA PHE A 258 16.83 -8.15 24.72
C PHE A 258 18.08 -7.73 23.94
N PRO A 259 19.23 -8.42 24.09
CA PRO A 259 20.44 -8.07 23.36
C PRO A 259 20.21 -8.06 21.86
N GLN A 260 20.77 -7.07 21.18
CA GLN A 260 20.72 -7.07 19.72
C GLN A 260 21.51 -8.27 19.18
N THR A 261 20.88 -9.03 18.29
CA THR A 261 21.49 -10.18 17.63
C THR A 261 22.72 -9.75 16.83
N ASP A 262 23.77 -10.56 16.88
CA ASP A 262 24.90 -10.47 15.96
C ASP A 262 24.56 -11.24 14.68
N TRP A 263 23.93 -10.53 13.73
CA TRP A 263 23.51 -11.16 12.48
C TRP A 263 24.69 -11.42 11.55
N SER A 264 24.67 -12.56 10.88
CA SER A 264 25.47 -12.77 9.69
C SER A 264 25.12 -11.73 8.61
N PRO A 265 26.04 -11.44 7.67
CA PRO A 265 25.70 -10.59 6.53
C PRO A 265 24.43 -11.07 5.83
N GLN A 266 23.57 -10.12 5.44
CA GLN A 266 22.35 -10.46 4.71
C GLN A 266 22.67 -11.18 3.38
N SER A 267 21.86 -12.17 3.05
CA SER A 267 21.89 -12.87 1.76
C SER A 267 20.68 -12.48 0.91
N LEU A 268 20.81 -12.60 -0.40
CA LEU A 268 19.71 -12.37 -1.33
C LEU A 268 18.63 -13.44 -1.12
N ALA A 269 17.46 -13.01 -0.65
CA ALA A 269 16.33 -13.89 -0.37
C ALA A 269 15.31 -13.91 -1.54
N GLN A 270 15.20 -12.81 -2.27
CA GLN A 270 14.24 -12.66 -3.38
C GLN A 270 14.78 -11.68 -4.43
N ASP A 271 14.63 -12.01 -5.70
CA ASP A 271 14.83 -11.11 -6.83
C ASP A 271 13.81 -11.47 -7.92
N ASP A 272 12.64 -10.85 -7.83
CA ASP A 272 11.50 -11.17 -8.68
C ASP A 272 11.19 -10.01 -9.60
N THR A 273 10.90 -10.33 -10.85
CA THR A 273 10.35 -9.36 -11.81
C THR A 273 8.98 -9.82 -12.27
N THR A 274 7.97 -8.99 -12.03
CA THR A 274 6.60 -9.22 -12.50
C THR A 274 6.26 -8.25 -13.62
N HIS A 275 5.73 -8.78 -14.72
CA HIS A 275 5.19 -8.00 -15.83
C HIS A 275 3.69 -8.24 -15.91
N MET A 276 2.92 -7.18 -16.09
CA MET A 276 1.49 -7.26 -16.34
C MET A 276 1.11 -6.38 -17.54
N LYS A 277 0.46 -6.98 -18.52
CA LYS A 277 -0.07 -6.31 -19.70
C LYS A 277 -1.57 -6.54 -19.74
N SER A 278 -2.36 -5.49 -19.97
CA SER A 278 -3.80 -5.63 -20.02
C SER A 278 -4.40 -4.82 -21.15
N LEU A 279 -5.48 -5.35 -21.73
CA LEU A 279 -6.40 -4.63 -22.60
C LEU A 279 -7.78 -4.68 -21.96
N TYR A 280 -8.51 -3.60 -21.99
CA TYR A 280 -9.82 -3.54 -21.37
C TYR A 280 -10.78 -2.65 -22.16
N ALA A 281 -12.06 -2.96 -22.06
CA ALA A 281 -13.13 -2.12 -22.57
C ALA A 281 -14.36 -2.25 -21.64
N ALA A 282 -15.11 -1.17 -21.51
CA ALA A 282 -16.38 -1.16 -20.81
C ALA A 282 -17.34 -0.17 -21.47
N THR A 283 -18.63 -0.54 -21.57
CA THR A 283 -19.68 0.34 -22.05
C THR A 283 -20.83 0.40 -21.05
N ARG A 284 -21.40 1.61 -20.88
CA ARG A 284 -22.69 1.80 -20.22
C ARG A 284 -23.73 2.12 -21.26
N VAL A 285 -24.63 1.17 -21.49
CA VAL A 285 -25.72 1.26 -22.47
C VAL A 285 -26.99 1.69 -21.76
N THR A 286 -27.59 2.82 -22.17
CA THR A 286 -28.90 3.28 -21.71
C THR A 286 -29.98 2.52 -22.47
N LEU A 287 -30.60 1.50 -21.84
CA LEU A 287 -31.66 0.69 -22.43
C LEU A 287 -32.99 1.43 -22.39
N ALA A 288 -33.27 2.13 -21.30
CA ALA A 288 -34.38 3.02 -21.07
C ALA A 288 -33.93 4.15 -20.13
N ASP A 289 -34.69 5.22 -19.96
CA ASP A 289 -34.30 6.34 -19.10
C ASP A 289 -33.96 5.90 -17.67
N PRO A 290 -34.72 4.98 -17.04
CA PRO A 290 -34.34 4.48 -15.71
C PRO A 290 -33.42 3.24 -15.73
N LEU A 291 -33.06 2.68 -16.92
CA LEU A 291 -32.41 1.38 -17.00
C LEU A 291 -31.09 1.42 -17.78
N HIS A 292 -29.99 1.08 -17.09
CA HIS A 292 -28.66 1.08 -17.64
C HIS A 292 -28.01 -0.31 -17.52
N LEU A 293 -27.47 -0.80 -18.62
CA LEU A 293 -26.66 -2.02 -18.67
C LEU A 293 -25.19 -1.63 -18.79
N ILE A 294 -24.35 -2.19 -17.93
CA ILE A 294 -22.90 -2.01 -17.97
C ILE A 294 -22.29 -3.33 -18.36
N LEU A 295 -21.50 -3.35 -19.42
CA LEU A 295 -20.77 -4.51 -19.90
C LEU A 295 -19.30 -4.14 -20.04
N GLY A 296 -18.43 -5.07 -19.67
CA GLY A 296 -16.99 -4.86 -19.80
C GLY A 296 -16.21 -6.17 -19.75
N ALA A 297 -14.97 -6.09 -20.19
CA ALA A 297 -14.01 -7.17 -20.03
C ALA A 297 -12.60 -6.60 -19.93
N ARG A 298 -11.74 -7.30 -19.19
CA ARG A 298 -10.31 -7.06 -19.12
C ARG A 298 -9.56 -8.35 -19.43
N TYR A 299 -8.74 -8.33 -20.44
CA TYR A 299 -7.75 -9.38 -20.71
C TYR A 299 -6.43 -8.98 -20.06
N THR A 300 -5.83 -9.89 -19.31
CA THR A 300 -4.56 -9.67 -18.63
C THR A 300 -3.61 -10.81 -18.96
N ASN A 301 -2.40 -10.47 -19.39
CA ASN A 301 -1.23 -11.34 -19.42
C ASN A 301 -0.37 -10.96 -18.21
N TRP A 302 -0.12 -11.91 -17.33
CA TRP A 302 0.71 -11.78 -16.14
C TRP A 302 1.87 -12.75 -16.24
N ARG A 303 3.09 -12.25 -16.01
CA ARG A 303 4.31 -13.04 -15.99
C ARG A 303 5.15 -12.65 -14.77
N VAL A 304 5.68 -13.66 -14.09
CA VAL A 304 6.69 -13.49 -13.03
C VAL A 304 7.92 -14.31 -13.36
N ASP A 305 9.08 -13.70 -13.18
CA ASP A 305 10.40 -14.33 -13.24
C ASP A 305 11.02 -14.17 -11.85
N THR A 306 11.35 -15.31 -11.21
CA THR A 306 11.95 -15.38 -9.88
C THR A 306 13.35 -16.00 -9.96
N LEU A 307 14.04 -16.13 -8.84
CA LEU A 307 15.36 -16.80 -8.78
C LEU A 307 15.31 -18.28 -9.18
N THR A 308 14.14 -18.92 -9.04
CA THR A 308 14.02 -20.38 -9.17
C THR A 308 13.03 -20.85 -10.24
N TYR A 309 12.09 -20.01 -10.63
CA TYR A 309 11.07 -20.34 -11.63
C TYR A 309 10.59 -19.12 -12.39
N SER A 310 9.96 -19.37 -13.51
CA SER A 310 9.22 -18.41 -14.32
C SER A 310 7.81 -18.93 -14.56
N MET A 311 6.81 -18.06 -14.45
CA MET A 311 5.41 -18.43 -14.66
C MET A 311 4.71 -17.33 -15.46
N GLU A 312 3.86 -17.76 -16.40
CA GLU A 312 3.01 -16.87 -17.19
C GLU A 312 1.57 -17.37 -17.17
N LYS A 313 0.62 -16.44 -17.01
CA LYS A 313 -0.81 -16.73 -17.04
C LYS A 313 -1.57 -15.64 -17.79
N ASN A 314 -2.58 -16.08 -18.51
CA ASN A 314 -3.54 -15.20 -19.19
C ASN A 314 -4.92 -15.37 -18.56
N HIS A 315 -5.62 -14.28 -18.40
CA HIS A 315 -6.98 -14.30 -17.86
C HIS A 315 -7.85 -13.22 -18.51
N THR A 316 -9.11 -13.57 -18.76
CA THR A 316 -10.14 -12.61 -19.15
C THR A 316 -11.15 -12.50 -18.03
N ALA A 317 -11.27 -11.31 -17.44
CA ALA A 317 -12.25 -11.00 -16.41
C ALA A 317 -13.44 -10.26 -17.02
N PRO A 318 -14.60 -10.91 -17.23
CA PRO A 318 -15.82 -10.25 -17.66
C PRO A 318 -16.46 -9.47 -16.48
N TYR A 319 -17.16 -8.43 -16.85
CA TYR A 319 -18.01 -7.64 -15.95
C TYR A 319 -19.38 -7.42 -16.61
N ALA A 320 -20.44 -7.62 -15.86
CA ALA A 320 -21.80 -7.24 -16.26
C ALA A 320 -22.52 -6.60 -15.07
N GLY A 321 -23.25 -5.52 -15.30
CA GLY A 321 -24.01 -4.85 -14.25
C GLY A 321 -25.29 -4.26 -14.82
N LEU A 322 -26.35 -4.26 -14.03
CA LEU A 322 -27.62 -3.63 -14.35
C LEU A 322 -27.93 -2.61 -13.26
N VAL A 323 -28.28 -1.40 -13.65
CA VAL A 323 -28.69 -0.32 -12.75
C VAL A 323 -30.09 0.12 -13.14
N LEU A 324 -31.00 0.16 -12.17
CA LEU A 324 -32.35 0.64 -12.33
C LEU A 324 -32.58 1.82 -11.38
N ASP A 325 -32.83 2.99 -11.94
CA ASP A 325 -33.24 4.19 -11.20
C ASP A 325 -34.74 4.11 -10.97
N ILE A 326 -35.16 3.83 -9.74
CA ILE A 326 -36.57 3.65 -9.37
C ILE A 326 -37.29 5.00 -9.33
N ASN A 327 -36.59 6.01 -8.83
CA ASN A 327 -37.00 7.44 -8.81
C ASN A 327 -35.77 8.31 -8.52
N ASP A 328 -35.95 9.62 -8.39
CA ASP A 328 -34.87 10.60 -8.16
C ASP A 328 -34.03 10.35 -6.92
N ASN A 329 -34.50 9.55 -5.95
CA ASN A 329 -33.84 9.29 -4.67
C ASN A 329 -33.39 7.83 -4.50
N TRP A 330 -33.87 6.90 -5.33
CA TRP A 330 -33.63 5.48 -5.15
C TRP A 330 -33.17 4.82 -6.45
N SER A 331 -32.03 4.16 -6.40
CA SER A 331 -31.52 3.28 -7.45
C SER A 331 -31.24 1.91 -6.87
N THR A 332 -31.42 0.87 -7.67
CA THR A 332 -30.98 -0.50 -7.34
C THR A 332 -30.03 -1.02 -8.41
N TYR A 333 -29.14 -1.90 -8.03
CA TYR A 333 -28.19 -2.50 -8.97
C TYR A 333 -27.91 -3.96 -8.66
N ALA A 334 -27.54 -4.70 -9.70
CA ALA A 334 -26.97 -6.04 -9.60
C ALA A 334 -25.74 -6.12 -10.51
N SER A 335 -24.68 -6.81 -10.07
CA SER A 335 -23.48 -6.94 -10.88
C SER A 335 -22.83 -8.32 -10.71
N TYR A 336 -22.12 -8.73 -11.76
CA TYR A 336 -21.27 -9.92 -11.80
C TYR A 336 -19.87 -9.53 -12.27
N THR A 337 -18.85 -10.00 -11.59
CA THR A 337 -17.46 -9.89 -12.03
C THR A 337 -16.69 -11.14 -11.65
N SER A 338 -15.71 -11.51 -12.45
CA SER A 338 -14.68 -12.48 -12.05
C SER A 338 -13.42 -11.74 -11.59
N ILE A 339 -12.68 -12.37 -10.68
CA ILE A 339 -11.43 -11.82 -10.14
C ILE A 339 -10.30 -12.77 -10.54
N PHE A 340 -9.21 -12.19 -11.04
CA PHE A 340 -7.95 -12.89 -11.26
C PHE A 340 -7.04 -12.68 -10.03
N GLN A 341 -6.71 -13.79 -9.36
CA GLN A 341 -5.79 -13.86 -8.22
C GLN A 341 -4.65 -14.84 -8.48
#